data_5552ff94ca98af5b86c81132e68b736a
#
_entry.id   5552ff94ca98af5b86c81132e68b736a
#
_cell.length_a   1.000
_cell.length_b   1.000
_cell.length_c   1.000
_cell.angle_alpha   90.00
_cell.angle_beta   90.00
_cell.angle_gamma   90.00
#
_symmetry.space_group_name_H-M   'P 1'
#
loop_
_entity.id
_entity.type
_entity.pdbx_description
1 polymer ?
#
loop_
_entity_poly.entity_id
_entity_poly.type
_entity_poly.pdbx_seq_one_letter_code
_entity_poly.pdbx_strand_id
1 'polypeptide(L)'
;SRSGLGWTTTQSGRNEWRELRKYPSPKTVIQLIPISAQDTAAPKNSPSYDYGKYLNYIKEWIEYSSDNGSQVEVRIPSKYIEMQSMLSSYKIVHTNNHDDPEHVRFNRDVVTASDALIDFSGVNIVIVVPTAGSKSTVLQQGALGPMRTNEGTIGVTSTQYADSMVDPKEVKFSNLAHPFWWVHELFHVGFGLDDHYGDSQRNVNSDYGMGNWSLMTPWGGDLTSYEKWLLGFISDNQVQCVSSIASSLHWIIPTTVKSNQSKTVMIPVTTTKMIIVESIRPAGLYYKIPQRVQGVLVYEVDLMQDGHGMGMKLSLPIGRSMNSNPFFMASATLKVGESTISNGVKISIIESGTWGDVIKVEKA
;
A
#
# COMPACT_ATOMS: atom_id res chain seq x y z
N SER A 1 1.24 -20.19 -7.27
CA SER A 1 0.20 -19.27 -7.74
C SER A 1 0.07 -18.13 -6.73
N ARG A 2 -0.16 -16.92 -7.21
CA ARG A 2 -0.36 -15.72 -6.35
C ARG A 2 -1.47 -15.90 -5.33
N SER A 3 -2.46 -16.71 -5.61
CA SER A 3 -3.57 -17.03 -4.71
C SER A 3 -3.18 -17.81 -3.46
N GLY A 4 -2.01 -18.44 -3.43
CA GLY A 4 -1.49 -19.16 -2.26
C GLY A 4 -0.61 -18.32 -1.35
N LEU A 5 -0.27 -17.10 -1.75
CA LEU A 5 0.64 -16.21 -1.03
C LEU A 5 -0.11 -15.08 -0.31
N GLY A 6 -1.43 -15.19 -0.19
CA GLY A 6 -2.22 -14.25 0.61
C GLY A 6 -1.70 -14.22 2.04
N TRP A 7 -1.61 -13.02 2.58
CA TRP A 7 -1.35 -12.78 4.00
C TRP A 7 -2.23 -13.73 4.81
N THR A 8 -1.63 -14.62 5.49
CA THR A 8 -2.36 -15.62 6.24
C THR A 8 -3.05 -14.95 7.41
N THR A 9 -4.25 -14.96 7.56
CA THR A 9 -5.07 -16.11 7.58
C THR A 9 -5.43 -16.59 8.98
N THR A 10 -4.70 -16.27 10.03
CA THR A 10 -5.05 -16.72 11.37
C THR A 10 -5.82 -15.69 12.19
N GLN A 11 -5.90 -14.45 11.71
CA GLN A 11 -6.77 -13.45 12.35
C GLN A 11 -8.21 -13.63 11.89
N SER A 12 -9.03 -14.13 12.78
CA SER A 12 -10.48 -14.18 12.60
C SER A 12 -11.02 -12.84 12.12
N GLY A 13 -11.79 -12.83 11.04
CA GLY A 13 -12.38 -11.64 10.43
C GLY A 13 -11.63 -11.07 9.23
N ARG A 14 -10.32 -11.28 9.08
CA ARG A 14 -9.57 -10.83 7.88
C ARG A 14 -9.73 -11.75 6.68
N ASN A 15 -10.08 -13.03 6.89
CA ASN A 15 -10.21 -14.01 5.79
C ASN A 15 -11.37 -13.69 4.86
N GLU A 16 -12.51 -13.31 5.38
CA GLU A 16 -13.67 -12.93 4.56
C GLU A 16 -13.41 -11.69 3.72
N TRP A 17 -12.66 -10.74 4.25
CA TRP A 17 -12.22 -9.58 3.52
C TRP A 17 -11.33 -9.91 2.31
N ARG A 18 -10.46 -10.89 2.43
CA ARG A 18 -9.53 -11.29 1.37
C ARG A 18 -10.21 -12.02 0.22
N GLU A 19 -11.24 -12.77 0.50
CA GLU A 19 -12.05 -13.43 -0.54
C GLU A 19 -12.81 -12.41 -1.41
N LEU A 20 -13.22 -11.28 -0.83
CA LEU A 20 -13.90 -10.19 -1.54
C LEU A 20 -12.94 -9.25 -2.27
N ARG A 21 -11.63 -9.29 -1.96
CA ARG A 21 -10.63 -8.40 -2.56
C ARG A 21 -10.26 -8.90 -3.94
N LYS A 22 -10.57 -8.08 -4.92
CA LYS A 22 -10.02 -8.24 -6.26
C LYS A 22 -8.67 -7.53 -6.30
N TYR A 23 -7.64 -8.23 -6.75
CA TYR A 23 -6.41 -7.56 -7.16
C TYR A 23 -6.75 -6.43 -8.12
N PRO A 24 -5.95 -5.36 -8.18
CA PRO A 24 -6.16 -4.33 -9.18
C PRO A 24 -6.29 -5.04 -10.52
N SER A 25 -7.53 -5.09 -11.01
CA SER A 25 -7.77 -5.60 -12.35
C SER A 25 -7.10 -4.64 -13.32
N PRO A 26 -6.98 -4.96 -14.60
CA PRO A 26 -6.51 -3.98 -15.59
C PRO A 26 -7.22 -2.64 -15.49
N LYS A 27 -8.45 -2.62 -14.99
CA LYS A 27 -9.20 -1.39 -14.70
C LYS A 27 -9.79 -1.46 -13.29
N THR A 28 -9.49 -0.43 -12.47
CA THR A 28 -10.09 -0.22 -11.14
C THR A 28 -10.95 1.03 -11.17
N VAL A 29 -12.21 0.92 -10.77
CA VAL A 29 -13.13 2.06 -10.68
C VAL A 29 -13.31 2.44 -9.20
N ILE A 30 -12.93 3.67 -8.86
CA ILE A 30 -13.05 4.25 -7.52
C ILE A 30 -14.18 5.28 -7.53
N GLN A 31 -15.20 5.04 -6.73
CA GLN A 31 -16.32 5.97 -6.53
C GLN A 31 -16.12 6.74 -5.22
N LEU A 32 -16.10 8.07 -5.31
CA LEU A 32 -16.20 8.92 -4.13
C LEU A 32 -17.68 9.09 -3.75
N ILE A 33 -18.01 8.97 -2.48
CA ILE A 33 -19.29 9.38 -1.89
C ILE A 33 -19.00 10.53 -0.91
N PRO A 34 -19.07 11.77 -1.36
CA PRO A 34 -18.89 12.93 -0.50
C PRO A 34 -20.20 13.21 0.23
N ILE A 35 -20.17 13.18 1.56
CA ILE A 35 -21.35 13.32 2.41
C ILE A 35 -21.31 14.62 3.22
N SER A 36 -22.49 15.17 3.48
CA SER A 36 -22.71 16.27 4.41
C SER A 36 -23.75 15.88 5.45
N ALA A 37 -23.65 16.43 6.65
CA ALA A 37 -24.58 16.20 7.74
C ALA A 37 -24.62 17.45 8.65
N GLN A 38 -25.50 17.46 9.64
CA GLN A 38 -25.66 18.58 10.55
C GLN A 38 -24.38 18.92 11.31
N ASP A 39 -23.53 17.93 11.61
CA ASP A 39 -22.30 18.09 12.38
C ASP A 39 -21.03 18.19 11.50
N THR A 40 -21.17 18.23 10.18
CA THR A 40 -20.07 18.50 9.26
C THR A 40 -19.87 19.99 9.02
N ALA A 41 -18.72 20.36 8.47
CA ALA A 41 -18.54 21.69 7.90
C ALA A 41 -19.54 21.91 6.76
N ALA A 42 -20.06 23.12 6.61
CA ALA A 42 -20.94 23.45 5.49
C ALA A 42 -20.16 23.35 4.15
N PRO A 43 -20.73 22.73 3.11
CA PRO A 43 -20.10 22.68 1.80
C PRO A 43 -19.84 24.10 1.24
N LYS A 44 -18.58 24.40 0.89
CA LYS A 44 -18.19 25.68 0.31
C LYS A 44 -17.91 25.57 -1.19
N ASN A 45 -17.45 24.40 -1.62
CA ASN A 45 -17.07 24.11 -2.97
C ASN A 45 -17.75 22.81 -3.46
N SER A 46 -17.54 22.46 -4.72
CA SER A 46 -17.94 21.14 -5.22
C SER A 46 -17.03 20.02 -4.70
N PRO A 47 -17.51 18.78 -4.62
CA PRO A 47 -16.66 17.64 -4.27
C PRO A 47 -15.43 17.47 -5.17
N SER A 48 -15.56 17.78 -6.46
CA SER A 48 -14.42 17.72 -7.38
C SER A 48 -13.35 18.78 -7.07
N TYR A 49 -13.75 19.97 -6.63
CA TYR A 49 -12.80 20.97 -6.18
C TYR A 49 -12.06 20.54 -4.91
N ASP A 50 -12.81 20.02 -3.93
CA ASP A 50 -12.26 19.65 -2.64
C ASP A 50 -11.40 18.38 -2.73
N TYR A 51 -11.85 17.35 -3.44
CA TYR A 51 -11.26 16.00 -3.42
C TYR A 51 -10.61 15.53 -4.72
N GLY A 52 -10.82 16.23 -5.83
CA GLY A 52 -10.32 15.81 -7.13
C GLY A 52 -8.82 15.55 -7.17
N LYS A 53 -8.03 16.42 -6.51
CA LYS A 53 -6.58 16.27 -6.43
C LYS A 53 -6.13 15.02 -5.68
N TYR A 54 -6.87 14.59 -4.66
CA TYR A 54 -6.59 13.38 -3.88
C TYR A 54 -6.87 12.13 -4.72
N LEU A 55 -8.01 12.11 -5.40
CA LEU A 55 -8.40 11.00 -6.28
C LEU A 55 -7.47 10.89 -7.49
N ASN A 56 -7.07 12.03 -8.08
CA ASN A 56 -6.08 12.05 -9.15
C ASN A 56 -4.72 11.57 -8.68
N TYR A 57 -4.30 11.93 -7.47
CA TYR A 57 -3.05 11.42 -6.90
C TYR A 57 -3.08 9.91 -6.74
N ILE A 58 -4.19 9.34 -6.23
CA ILE A 58 -4.39 7.88 -6.12
C ILE A 58 -4.30 7.24 -7.51
N LYS A 59 -5.03 7.79 -8.48
CA LYS A 59 -5.03 7.31 -9.87
C LYS A 59 -3.62 7.29 -10.45
N GLU A 60 -2.95 8.42 -10.45
CA GLU A 60 -1.60 8.59 -11.02
C GLU A 60 -0.59 7.68 -10.31
N TRP A 61 -0.72 7.55 -8.97
CA TRP A 61 0.16 6.71 -8.18
C TRP A 61 0.04 5.22 -8.58
N ILE A 62 -1.19 4.70 -8.67
CA ILE A 62 -1.45 3.31 -9.05
C ILE A 62 -0.98 3.05 -10.49
N GLU A 63 -1.36 3.93 -11.43
CA GLU A 63 -0.99 3.81 -12.85
C GLU A 63 0.52 3.92 -13.04
N TYR A 64 1.20 4.74 -12.23
CA TYR A 64 2.64 4.86 -12.27
C TYR A 64 3.35 3.64 -11.70
N SER A 65 2.88 3.12 -10.55
CA SER A 65 3.49 1.98 -9.86
C SER A 65 3.32 0.66 -10.63
N SER A 66 2.32 0.57 -11.50
CA SER A 66 2.01 -0.64 -12.27
C SER A 66 2.71 -0.68 -13.62
N ASP A 67 3.58 -1.68 -13.84
CA ASP A 67 4.17 -1.95 -15.15
C ASP A 67 3.19 -2.60 -16.13
N ASN A 68 2.23 -3.35 -15.61
CA ASN A 68 1.23 -4.05 -16.42
C ASN A 68 0.08 -3.14 -16.89
N GLY A 69 0.22 -1.81 -16.71
CA GLY A 69 -0.71 -0.84 -17.25
C GLY A 69 -2.07 -0.84 -16.56
N SER A 70 -2.11 -1.06 -15.25
CA SER A 70 -3.34 -0.86 -14.47
C SER A 70 -3.91 0.53 -14.71
N GLN A 71 -5.19 0.61 -15.01
CA GLN A 71 -5.92 1.85 -15.24
C GLN A 71 -6.84 2.14 -14.08
N VAL A 72 -6.94 3.40 -13.70
CA VAL A 72 -7.85 3.83 -12.63
C VAL A 72 -8.84 4.85 -13.17
N GLU A 73 -10.12 4.56 -13.03
CA GLU A 73 -11.20 5.50 -13.24
C GLU A 73 -11.64 6.04 -11.88
N VAL A 74 -11.72 7.36 -11.74
CA VAL A 74 -12.26 7.99 -10.53
C VAL A 74 -13.58 8.67 -10.88
N ARG A 75 -14.60 8.45 -10.05
CA ARG A 75 -15.93 9.03 -10.19
C ARG A 75 -16.23 9.90 -8.98
N ILE A 76 -16.58 11.15 -9.24
CA ILE A 76 -16.87 12.15 -8.21
C ILE A 76 -18.23 12.77 -8.54
N PRO A 77 -19.26 12.65 -7.70
CA PRO A 77 -20.54 13.30 -7.93
C PRO A 77 -20.41 14.81 -7.85
N SER A 78 -21.31 15.52 -8.51
CA SER A 78 -21.27 16.98 -8.63
C SER A 78 -21.61 17.71 -7.32
N LYS A 79 -22.30 17.02 -6.39
CA LYS A 79 -22.77 17.60 -5.13
C LYS A 79 -22.47 16.67 -3.94
N TYR A 80 -22.38 17.23 -2.78
CA TYR A 80 -22.42 16.49 -1.53
C TYR A 80 -23.77 15.83 -1.32
N ILE A 81 -23.78 14.65 -0.74
CA ILE A 81 -24.98 13.85 -0.44
C ILE A 81 -25.34 14.11 1.02
N GLU A 82 -26.56 14.56 1.23
CA GLU A 82 -27.02 14.89 2.57
C GLU A 82 -27.42 13.65 3.36
N MET A 83 -26.80 13.48 4.53
CA MET A 83 -27.13 12.42 5.48
C MET A 83 -28.17 12.92 6.46
N GLN A 84 -29.16 12.07 6.77
CA GLN A 84 -30.23 12.40 7.72
C GLN A 84 -29.73 12.43 9.18
N SER A 85 -28.72 11.63 9.50
CA SER A 85 -28.14 11.53 10.84
C SER A 85 -26.83 12.28 10.93
N MET A 86 -26.50 12.78 12.11
CA MET A 86 -25.15 13.28 12.41
C MET A 86 -24.12 12.17 12.24
N LEU A 87 -22.99 12.46 11.58
CA LEU A 87 -21.96 11.45 11.33
C LEU A 87 -21.32 10.94 12.61
N SER A 88 -21.13 11.81 13.62
CA SER A 88 -20.60 11.41 14.93
C SER A 88 -21.47 10.40 15.67
N SER A 89 -22.75 10.27 15.28
CA SER A 89 -23.67 9.31 15.89
C SER A 89 -23.35 7.85 15.52
N TYR A 90 -22.61 7.61 14.44
CA TYR A 90 -22.27 6.26 13.97
C TYR A 90 -21.07 5.66 14.71
N LYS A 91 -20.28 6.46 15.44
CA LYS A 91 -19.10 6.00 16.19
C LYS A 91 -18.14 5.16 15.33
N ILE A 92 -17.96 5.57 14.07
CA ILE A 92 -16.98 4.92 13.17
C ILE A 92 -15.61 5.03 13.82
N VAL A 93 -14.93 3.91 13.94
CA VAL A 93 -13.60 3.81 14.55
C VAL A 93 -12.62 3.20 13.58
N HIS A 94 -11.35 3.53 13.75
CA HIS A 94 -10.25 2.94 13.00
C HIS A 94 -10.05 1.49 13.43
N THR A 95 -10.94 0.62 12.98
CA THR A 95 -10.86 -0.83 13.19
C THR A 95 -11.09 -1.55 11.87
N ASN A 96 -10.54 -2.76 11.76
CA ASN A 96 -10.80 -3.64 10.63
C ASN A 96 -12.05 -4.51 10.84
N ASN A 97 -12.89 -4.18 11.80
CA ASN A 97 -14.09 -4.95 12.11
C ASN A 97 -15.27 -4.47 11.27
N HIS A 98 -15.41 -5.07 10.09
CA HIS A 98 -16.50 -4.78 9.15
C HIS A 98 -17.88 -5.26 9.60
N ASP A 99 -17.95 -6.12 10.62
CA ASP A 99 -19.20 -6.60 11.22
C ASP A 99 -19.66 -5.71 12.39
N ASP A 100 -18.95 -4.64 12.68
CA ASP A 100 -19.37 -3.67 13.69
C ASP A 100 -20.77 -3.13 13.33
N PRO A 101 -21.76 -3.23 14.24
CA PRO A 101 -23.12 -2.78 13.97
C PRO A 101 -23.22 -1.30 13.52
N GLU A 102 -22.33 -0.45 14.01
CA GLU A 102 -22.31 0.96 13.62
C GLU A 102 -21.76 1.14 12.20
N HIS A 103 -20.75 0.37 11.79
CA HIS A 103 -20.27 0.35 10.41
C HIS A 103 -21.34 -0.15 9.45
N VAL A 104 -22.03 -1.24 9.81
CA VAL A 104 -23.15 -1.79 9.01
C VAL A 104 -24.28 -0.76 8.88
N ARG A 105 -24.65 -0.10 9.98
CA ARG A 105 -25.66 0.96 9.98
C ARG A 105 -25.25 2.14 9.10
N PHE A 106 -24.01 2.61 9.24
CA PHE A 106 -23.48 3.68 8.44
C PHE A 106 -23.50 3.37 6.94
N ASN A 107 -23.00 2.18 6.54
CA ASN A 107 -23.02 1.75 5.15
C ASN A 107 -24.44 1.74 4.57
N ARG A 108 -25.41 1.19 5.30
CA ARG A 108 -26.81 1.18 4.89
C ARG A 108 -27.37 2.58 4.68
N ASP A 109 -27.09 3.48 5.61
CA ASP A 109 -27.63 4.84 5.57
C ASP A 109 -26.94 5.66 4.46
N VAL A 110 -25.65 5.46 4.21
CA VAL A 110 -24.92 6.05 3.07
C VAL A 110 -25.52 5.56 1.75
N VAL A 111 -25.77 4.26 1.59
CA VAL A 111 -26.42 3.72 0.39
C VAL A 111 -27.81 4.30 0.21
N THR A 112 -28.62 4.33 1.28
CA THR A 112 -29.97 4.91 1.22
C THR A 112 -29.97 6.36 0.73
N ALA A 113 -28.95 7.14 1.11
CA ALA A 113 -28.84 8.54 0.68
C ALA A 113 -28.26 8.70 -0.74
N SER A 114 -27.45 7.75 -1.20
CA SER A 114 -26.65 7.92 -2.43
C SER A 114 -27.10 7.10 -3.63
N ASP A 115 -27.76 5.96 -3.43
CA ASP A 115 -28.01 4.95 -4.45
C ASP A 115 -28.88 5.46 -5.63
N ALA A 116 -29.84 6.35 -5.35
CA ALA A 116 -30.63 6.99 -6.41
C ALA A 116 -29.89 8.12 -7.16
N LEU A 117 -28.72 8.54 -6.68
CA LEU A 117 -27.95 9.68 -7.18
C LEU A 117 -26.65 9.26 -7.85
N ILE A 118 -26.16 8.07 -7.57
CA ILE A 118 -24.88 7.54 -8.03
C ILE A 118 -25.13 6.20 -8.74
N ASP A 119 -24.60 6.07 -9.96
CA ASP A 119 -24.50 4.79 -10.66
C ASP A 119 -23.27 4.02 -10.17
N PHE A 120 -23.50 2.94 -9.42
CA PHE A 120 -22.46 2.07 -8.90
C PHE A 120 -22.04 0.96 -9.86
N SER A 121 -22.54 0.94 -11.11
CA SER A 121 -22.16 -0.06 -12.11
C SER A 121 -20.64 -0.12 -12.30
N GLY A 122 -20.06 -1.30 -12.11
CA GLY A 122 -18.65 -1.57 -12.31
C GLY A 122 -17.71 -0.95 -11.26
N VAL A 123 -18.23 -0.34 -10.18
CA VAL A 123 -17.44 0.20 -9.08
C VAL A 123 -16.74 -0.93 -8.33
N ASN A 124 -15.43 -0.78 -8.11
CA ASN A 124 -14.63 -1.74 -7.35
C ASN A 124 -14.41 -1.27 -5.91
N ILE A 125 -14.24 0.04 -5.72
CA ILE A 125 -13.87 0.67 -4.46
C ILE A 125 -14.74 1.88 -4.21
N VAL A 126 -15.24 2.03 -3.00
CA VAL A 126 -15.93 3.23 -2.54
C VAL A 126 -15.10 3.92 -1.45
N ILE A 127 -14.95 5.23 -1.58
CA ILE A 127 -14.37 6.09 -0.55
C ILE A 127 -15.46 7.07 -0.08
N VAL A 128 -15.83 6.99 1.19
CA VAL A 128 -16.78 7.92 1.81
C VAL A 128 -16.01 9.00 2.55
N VAL A 129 -16.33 10.27 2.28
CA VAL A 129 -15.67 11.40 2.94
C VAL A 129 -16.70 12.43 3.39
N PRO A 130 -16.53 13.08 4.54
CA PRO A 130 -17.37 14.19 4.95
C PRO A 130 -17.00 15.45 4.16
N THR A 131 -17.76 16.51 4.31
CA THR A 131 -17.47 17.84 3.72
C THR A 131 -16.06 18.29 4.12
N ALA A 132 -15.33 18.85 3.16
CA ALA A 132 -13.98 19.37 3.39
C ALA A 132 -13.95 20.40 4.56
N GLY A 133 -12.97 20.25 5.44
CA GLY A 133 -12.83 21.02 6.66
C GLY A 133 -13.64 20.50 7.86
N SER A 134 -14.36 19.39 7.72
CA SER A 134 -14.95 18.69 8.86
C SER A 134 -13.85 18.10 9.74
N LYS A 135 -14.09 18.13 11.06
CA LYS A 135 -13.13 17.56 12.02
C LYS A 135 -13.08 16.03 11.92
N SER A 136 -11.91 15.45 12.14
CA SER A 136 -11.73 13.98 12.19
C SER A 136 -12.57 13.30 13.27
N THR A 137 -12.98 14.05 14.31
CA THR A 137 -13.89 13.56 15.34
C THR A 137 -15.32 13.33 14.85
N VAL A 138 -15.70 13.89 13.70
CA VAL A 138 -17.03 13.72 13.10
C VAL A 138 -17.12 12.38 12.36
N LEU A 139 -16.10 12.06 11.59
CA LEU A 139 -15.98 10.78 10.88
C LEU A 139 -14.52 10.37 10.89
N GLN A 140 -14.23 9.25 11.53
CA GLN A 140 -12.89 8.68 11.54
C GLN A 140 -12.62 7.89 10.25
N GLN A 141 -11.34 7.76 9.92
CA GLN A 141 -10.87 6.83 8.91
C GLN A 141 -11.14 5.40 9.35
N GLY A 142 -11.61 4.57 8.44
CA GLY A 142 -11.87 3.17 8.75
C GLY A 142 -12.27 2.36 7.52
N ALA A 143 -12.11 1.08 7.65
CA ALA A 143 -12.64 0.10 6.72
C ALA A 143 -14.08 -0.24 7.10
N LEU A 144 -14.99 -0.12 6.15
CA LEU A 144 -16.44 -0.16 6.42
C LEU A 144 -17.09 -1.51 6.10
N GLY A 145 -16.38 -2.45 5.45
CA GLY A 145 -16.98 -3.69 4.97
C GLY A 145 -17.86 -3.50 3.72
N PRO A 146 -18.59 -4.55 3.32
CA PRO A 146 -19.35 -4.53 2.06
C PRO A 146 -20.51 -3.54 2.08
N MET A 147 -20.67 -2.84 0.95
CA MET A 147 -21.79 -1.93 0.69
C MET A 147 -22.72 -2.55 -0.36
N ARG A 148 -24.00 -2.64 -0.06
CA ARG A 148 -25.01 -3.23 -0.94
C ARG A 148 -25.80 -2.14 -1.64
N THR A 149 -25.63 -2.03 -2.95
CA THR A 149 -26.32 -1.07 -3.82
C THR A 149 -27.32 -1.78 -4.75
N ASN A 150 -28.09 -1.03 -5.51
CA ASN A 150 -29.01 -1.61 -6.51
C ASN A 150 -28.27 -2.38 -7.61
N GLU A 151 -27.03 -1.97 -7.94
CA GLU A 151 -26.21 -2.62 -8.97
C GLU A 151 -25.44 -3.82 -8.45
N GLY A 152 -25.37 -4.00 -7.13
CA GLY A 152 -24.69 -5.13 -6.52
C GLY A 152 -23.94 -4.81 -5.23
N THR A 153 -23.08 -5.74 -4.84
CA THR A 153 -22.26 -5.59 -3.63
C THR A 153 -20.88 -5.11 -3.97
N ILE A 154 -20.46 -4.00 -3.35
CA ILE A 154 -19.10 -3.46 -3.41
C ILE A 154 -18.39 -3.92 -2.14
N GLY A 155 -17.36 -4.75 -2.30
CA GLY A 155 -16.66 -5.38 -1.17
C GLY A 155 -15.62 -4.47 -0.49
N VAL A 156 -15.26 -3.35 -1.12
CA VAL A 156 -14.18 -2.46 -0.66
C VAL A 156 -14.76 -1.07 -0.41
N THR A 157 -14.93 -0.73 0.86
CA THR A 157 -15.41 0.59 1.27
C THR A 157 -14.58 1.12 2.42
N SER A 158 -14.27 2.42 2.40
CA SER A 158 -13.53 3.08 3.45
C SER A 158 -14.02 4.50 3.69
N THR A 159 -13.75 5.01 4.87
CA THR A 159 -13.84 6.45 5.18
C THR A 159 -12.45 7.07 5.18
N GLN A 160 -12.38 8.38 4.91
CA GLN A 160 -11.14 9.15 4.94
C GLN A 160 -11.32 10.47 5.71
N TYR A 161 -10.23 11.00 6.24
CA TYR A 161 -10.23 12.26 6.96
C TYR A 161 -10.38 13.45 6.01
N ALA A 162 -11.31 14.34 6.33
CA ALA A 162 -11.53 15.60 5.61
C ALA A 162 -10.80 16.81 6.18
N ASP A 163 -10.48 16.80 7.46
CA ASP A 163 -9.72 17.88 8.11
C ASP A 163 -8.22 17.84 7.77
N SER A 164 -7.80 16.73 7.17
CA SER A 164 -6.45 16.60 6.65
C SER A 164 -6.23 17.33 5.31
N MET A 165 -7.23 17.96 4.75
CA MET A 165 -7.15 18.70 3.48
C MET A 165 -6.50 20.08 3.65
N VAL A 166 -5.19 20.08 3.82
CA VAL A 166 -4.37 21.29 3.84
C VAL A 166 -3.80 21.54 2.44
N ASP A 167 -3.41 22.77 2.14
CA ASP A 167 -2.70 23.06 0.89
C ASP A 167 -1.48 22.11 0.75
N PRO A 168 -1.38 21.34 -0.33
CA PRO A 168 -0.26 20.42 -0.54
C PRO A 168 1.12 21.08 -0.47
N LYS A 169 1.22 22.38 -0.67
CA LYS A 169 2.47 23.14 -0.55
C LYS A 169 2.93 23.30 0.90
N GLU A 170 2.01 23.24 1.84
CA GLU A 170 2.28 23.41 3.27
C GLU A 170 2.42 22.09 4.02
N VAL A 171 2.11 20.97 3.36
CA VAL A 171 2.03 19.66 3.99
C VAL A 171 3.41 19.01 4.08
N LYS A 172 3.87 18.78 5.30
CA LYS A 172 4.99 17.86 5.54
C LYS A 172 4.49 16.41 5.33
N PHE A 173 5.35 15.55 4.82
CA PHE A 173 5.03 14.14 4.56
C PHE A 173 4.47 13.40 5.80
N SER A 174 4.89 13.81 7.00
CA SER A 174 4.38 13.29 8.28
C SER A 174 3.00 13.80 8.68
N ASN A 175 2.37 14.64 7.87
CA ASN A 175 1.03 15.15 8.16
C ASN A 175 -0.02 14.26 7.48
N LEU A 176 -1.02 13.79 8.21
CA LEU A 176 -2.15 12.99 7.72
C LEU A 176 -2.94 13.66 6.56
N ALA A 177 -2.75 14.97 6.37
CA ALA A 177 -3.27 15.70 5.21
C ALA A 177 -2.57 15.37 3.88
N HIS A 178 -1.42 14.71 3.90
CA HIS A 178 -0.72 14.39 2.66
C HIS A 178 -1.51 13.32 1.88
N PRO A 179 -1.74 13.49 0.57
CA PRO A 179 -2.50 12.52 -0.23
C PRO A 179 -1.88 11.11 -0.25
N PHE A 180 -0.60 10.99 0.11
CA PHE A 180 0.06 9.71 0.35
C PHE A 180 -0.73 8.80 1.32
N TRP A 181 -1.29 9.37 2.39
CA TRP A 181 -2.04 8.58 3.37
C TRP A 181 -3.34 8.01 2.79
N TRP A 182 -3.98 8.71 1.87
CA TRP A 182 -5.13 8.16 1.17
C TRP A 182 -4.76 6.95 0.29
N VAL A 183 -3.58 6.99 -0.33
CA VAL A 183 -3.05 5.82 -1.09
C VAL A 183 -2.71 4.69 -0.13
N HIS A 184 -1.96 4.96 0.93
CA HIS A 184 -1.56 3.98 1.95
C HIS A 184 -2.78 3.22 2.50
N GLU A 185 -3.76 3.94 3.00
CA GLU A 185 -4.96 3.35 3.56
C GLU A 185 -5.82 2.60 2.53
N LEU A 186 -5.85 3.11 1.29
CA LEU A 186 -6.52 2.41 0.21
C LEU A 186 -5.89 1.05 -0.06
N PHE A 187 -4.57 0.94 0.06
CA PHE A 187 -3.90 -0.34 -0.14
C PHE A 187 -4.16 -1.33 0.98
N HIS A 188 -4.41 -0.88 2.20
CA HIS A 188 -4.94 -1.73 3.26
C HIS A 188 -6.34 -2.25 2.90
N VAL A 189 -7.27 -1.35 2.69
CA VAL A 189 -8.69 -1.67 2.53
C VAL A 189 -8.97 -2.30 1.17
N GLY A 190 -8.42 -1.72 0.11
CA GLY A 190 -8.68 -2.11 -1.26
C GLY A 190 -7.94 -3.36 -1.70
N PHE A 191 -6.69 -3.48 -1.30
CA PHE A 191 -5.81 -4.51 -1.83
C PHE A 191 -5.27 -5.47 -0.78
N GLY A 192 -5.50 -5.20 0.49
CA GLY A 192 -5.20 -6.13 1.56
C GLY A 192 -3.76 -6.22 1.97
N LEU A 193 -2.97 -5.20 1.72
CA LEU A 193 -1.62 -5.14 2.24
C LEU A 193 -1.66 -4.80 3.73
N ASP A 194 -0.71 -5.34 4.48
CA ASP A 194 -0.47 -5.00 5.87
C ASP A 194 0.63 -3.94 5.98
N ASP A 195 0.71 -3.26 7.12
CA ASP A 195 1.84 -2.41 7.45
C ASP A 195 3.14 -3.22 7.58
N HIS A 196 4.27 -2.59 7.24
CA HIS A 196 5.58 -3.22 7.24
C HIS A 196 6.62 -2.50 8.11
N TYR A 197 6.18 -1.73 9.10
CA TYR A 197 7.08 -1.02 10.01
C TYR A 197 7.43 -1.80 11.29
N GLY A 198 7.05 -3.05 11.38
CA GLY A 198 7.34 -3.94 12.50
C GLY A 198 6.57 -3.56 13.76
N ASP A 199 6.97 -4.11 14.91
CA ASP A 199 6.40 -3.74 16.23
C ASP A 199 6.83 -2.32 16.67
N SER A 200 7.37 -1.54 15.78
CA SER A 200 8.06 -0.28 16.04
C SER A 200 7.16 0.94 16.18
N GLN A 201 5.85 0.81 16.16
CA GLN A 201 5.03 1.87 16.76
C GLN A 201 5.48 2.21 18.19
N ARG A 202 6.20 1.27 18.81
CA ARG A 202 6.72 1.37 20.16
C ARG A 202 8.24 1.46 20.23
N ASN A 203 8.95 1.13 19.14
CA ASN A 203 10.42 1.08 19.19
C ASN A 203 11.01 1.19 17.77
N VAL A 204 11.39 2.42 17.37
CA VAL A 204 12.06 2.72 16.08
C VAL A 204 13.38 1.93 15.85
N ASN A 205 13.83 1.19 16.82
CA ASN A 205 15.05 0.36 16.78
C ASN A 205 14.74 -1.14 16.63
N SER A 206 13.49 -1.54 16.33
CA SER A 206 13.20 -2.96 16.16
C SER A 206 13.88 -3.49 14.91
N ASP A 207 14.53 -4.65 15.01
CA ASP A 207 15.14 -5.38 13.90
C ASP A 207 14.12 -5.91 12.89
N TYR A 208 12.86 -5.50 13.00
CA TYR A 208 11.73 -5.96 12.21
C TYR A 208 11.21 -4.88 11.29
N GLY A 209 10.61 -5.31 10.20
CA GLY A 209 9.94 -4.45 9.24
C GLY A 209 10.85 -3.94 8.12
N MET A 210 10.26 -3.12 7.28
CA MET A 210 10.85 -2.60 6.04
C MET A 210 11.40 -1.17 6.17
N GLY A 211 11.37 -0.59 7.37
CA GLY A 211 11.78 0.80 7.52
C GLY A 211 10.97 1.74 6.62
N ASN A 212 11.67 2.39 5.70
CA ASN A 212 11.04 3.32 4.75
C ASN A 212 10.93 2.75 3.32
N TRP A 213 11.02 1.41 3.15
CA TRP A 213 11.14 0.78 1.85
C TRP A 213 9.84 0.19 1.31
N SER A 214 8.70 0.63 1.76
CA SER A 214 7.40 0.26 1.19
C SER A 214 6.41 1.42 1.32
N LEU A 215 5.44 1.48 0.40
CA LEU A 215 4.24 2.30 0.59
C LEU A 215 3.58 2.02 1.95
N MET A 216 3.63 0.74 2.37
CA MET A 216 3.02 0.28 3.61
C MET A 216 3.88 0.55 4.85
N THR A 217 4.62 1.65 4.83
CA THR A 217 5.34 2.21 5.97
C THR A 217 5.05 3.70 6.12
N PRO A 218 5.20 4.28 7.32
CA PRO A 218 4.86 5.69 7.55
C PRO A 218 5.65 6.69 6.71
N TRP A 219 6.74 6.27 6.09
CA TRP A 219 7.67 7.12 5.34
C TRP A 219 7.88 6.65 3.91
N GLY A 220 7.07 5.69 3.44
CA GLY A 220 7.28 4.93 2.22
C GLY A 220 7.41 5.73 0.94
N GLY A 221 7.83 5.03 -0.08
CA GLY A 221 7.90 5.50 -1.47
C GLY A 221 6.96 4.70 -2.33
N ASP A 222 7.51 3.79 -3.12
CA ASP A 222 6.76 2.84 -3.94
C ASP A 222 6.49 1.53 -3.18
N LEU A 223 5.67 0.68 -3.73
CA LEU A 223 5.55 -0.71 -3.30
C LEU A 223 6.88 -1.45 -3.55
N THR A 224 7.18 -2.41 -2.69
CA THR A 224 8.26 -3.37 -2.96
C THR A 224 7.95 -4.22 -4.19
N SER A 225 8.97 -4.85 -4.77
CA SER A 225 8.77 -5.75 -5.92
C SER A 225 7.88 -6.95 -5.56
N TYR A 226 7.95 -7.43 -4.32
CA TYR A 226 7.06 -8.48 -3.83
C TYR A 226 5.60 -8.04 -3.81
N GLU A 227 5.30 -6.88 -3.26
CA GLU A 227 3.95 -6.32 -3.23
C GLU A 227 3.44 -6.05 -4.66
N LYS A 228 4.28 -5.49 -5.53
CA LYS A 228 3.95 -5.29 -6.95
C LYS A 228 3.61 -6.61 -7.66
N TRP A 229 4.39 -7.65 -7.41
CA TRP A 229 4.11 -8.97 -7.96
C TRP A 229 2.82 -9.56 -7.39
N LEU A 230 2.61 -9.45 -6.09
CA LEU A 230 1.41 -9.93 -5.41
C LEU A 230 0.14 -9.28 -5.98
N LEU A 231 0.20 -7.98 -6.25
CA LEU A 231 -0.91 -7.19 -6.82
C LEU A 231 -1.04 -7.32 -8.35
N GLY A 232 -0.11 -8.00 -9.00
CA GLY A 232 -0.09 -8.10 -10.45
C GLY A 232 0.42 -6.85 -11.18
N PHE A 233 1.02 -5.90 -10.47
CA PHE A 233 1.65 -4.72 -11.07
C PHE A 233 2.90 -5.06 -11.86
N ILE A 234 3.59 -6.12 -11.50
CA ILE A 234 4.61 -6.79 -12.31
C ILE A 234 4.17 -8.22 -12.59
N SER A 235 4.59 -8.76 -13.72
CA SER A 235 4.24 -10.11 -14.19
C SER A 235 5.27 -11.15 -13.75
N ASP A 236 4.91 -12.43 -13.90
CA ASP A 236 5.80 -13.54 -13.52
C ASP A 236 7.11 -13.56 -14.30
N ASN A 237 7.10 -13.09 -15.56
CA ASN A 237 8.32 -12.99 -16.39
C ASN A 237 9.29 -11.89 -15.94
N GLN A 238 8.86 -10.98 -15.07
CA GLN A 238 9.71 -9.95 -14.44
C GLN A 238 10.34 -10.45 -13.13
N VAL A 239 10.06 -11.70 -12.74
CA VAL A 239 10.55 -12.34 -11.51
C VAL A 239 11.47 -13.51 -11.88
N GLN A 240 12.69 -13.50 -11.35
CA GLN A 240 13.58 -14.65 -11.42
C GLN A 240 13.42 -15.48 -10.15
N CYS A 241 12.86 -16.69 -10.27
CA CYS A 241 12.70 -17.60 -9.15
C CYS A 241 13.93 -18.53 -9.07
N VAL A 242 14.66 -18.47 -7.96
CA VAL A 242 15.84 -19.31 -7.70
C VAL A 242 15.44 -20.45 -6.77
N SER A 243 15.11 -21.60 -7.35
CA SER A 243 14.66 -22.79 -6.62
C SER A 243 15.80 -23.68 -6.10
N SER A 244 17.03 -23.47 -6.56
CA SER A 244 18.22 -24.21 -6.11
C SER A 244 19.33 -23.22 -5.79
N ILE A 245 19.87 -23.31 -4.58
CA ILE A 245 20.95 -22.44 -4.11
C ILE A 245 22.30 -23.01 -4.61
N ALA A 246 22.46 -23.06 -5.92
CA ALA A 246 23.77 -23.18 -6.57
C ALA A 246 24.30 -21.76 -6.85
N SER A 247 25.62 -21.60 -6.98
CA SER A 247 26.20 -20.29 -7.32
C SER A 247 25.68 -19.83 -8.69
N SER A 248 25.00 -18.69 -8.71
CA SER A 248 24.38 -18.14 -9.93
C SER A 248 24.46 -16.61 -9.95
N LEU A 249 24.46 -16.05 -11.17
CA LEU A 249 24.44 -14.60 -11.41
C LEU A 249 23.07 -14.20 -11.95
N HIS A 250 22.57 -13.08 -11.49
CA HIS A 250 21.28 -12.53 -11.89
C HIS A 250 21.42 -11.06 -12.17
N TRP A 251 20.89 -10.64 -13.31
CA TRP A 251 20.74 -9.22 -13.64
C TRP A 251 19.32 -8.78 -13.39
N ILE A 252 19.16 -7.66 -12.64
CA ILE A 252 17.89 -7.03 -12.34
C ILE A 252 17.95 -5.54 -12.67
N ILE A 253 16.88 -5.03 -13.27
CA ILE A 253 16.72 -3.60 -13.53
C ILE A 253 16.04 -2.91 -12.33
N PRO A 254 16.16 -1.58 -12.18
CA PRO A 254 15.48 -0.86 -11.12
C PRO A 254 13.96 -1.08 -11.15
N THR A 255 13.37 -1.31 -9.99
CA THR A 255 11.92 -1.56 -9.85
C THR A 255 11.06 -0.42 -10.35
N THR A 256 11.61 0.80 -10.34
CA THR A 256 10.93 2.03 -10.79
C THR A 256 10.97 2.25 -12.31
N VAL A 257 11.75 1.46 -13.05
CA VAL A 257 11.81 1.57 -14.51
C VAL A 257 10.72 0.70 -15.14
N LYS A 258 9.81 1.30 -15.90
CA LYS A 258 8.80 0.55 -16.65
C LYS A 258 9.45 -0.29 -17.75
N SER A 259 9.36 -1.61 -17.65
CA SER A 259 9.99 -2.56 -18.58
C SER A 259 9.49 -3.97 -18.30
N ASN A 260 9.52 -4.81 -19.32
CA ASN A 260 9.24 -6.26 -19.20
C ASN A 260 10.46 -7.08 -18.74
N GLN A 261 11.59 -6.43 -18.45
CA GLN A 261 12.79 -7.12 -17.97
C GLN A 261 12.68 -7.47 -16.48
N SER A 262 13.57 -8.37 -16.05
CA SER A 262 13.60 -8.85 -14.66
C SER A 262 13.86 -7.72 -13.66
N LYS A 263 13.00 -7.59 -12.68
CA LYS A 263 13.05 -6.57 -11.63
C LYS A 263 13.45 -7.10 -10.27
N THR A 264 13.24 -8.40 -10.08
CA THR A 264 13.43 -8.99 -8.75
C THR A 264 13.89 -10.44 -8.88
N VAL A 265 14.67 -10.87 -7.89
CA VAL A 265 14.97 -12.28 -7.65
C VAL A 265 14.23 -12.71 -6.39
N MET A 266 13.50 -13.81 -6.49
CA MET A 266 12.79 -14.43 -5.37
C MET A 266 13.39 -15.81 -5.10
N ILE A 267 13.81 -16.03 -3.85
CA ILE A 267 14.52 -17.24 -3.43
C ILE A 267 13.67 -17.91 -2.34
N PRO A 268 12.87 -18.93 -2.68
CA PRO A 268 12.14 -19.72 -1.68
C PRO A 268 13.10 -20.39 -0.70
N VAL A 269 12.88 -20.19 0.60
CA VAL A 269 13.66 -20.82 1.67
C VAL A 269 12.89 -21.98 2.29
N THR A 270 11.60 -21.77 2.53
CA THR A 270 10.64 -22.78 2.94
C THR A 270 9.35 -22.64 2.16
N THR A 271 8.34 -23.42 2.44
CA THR A 271 7.01 -23.27 1.83
C THR A 271 6.31 -21.94 2.17
N THR A 272 6.76 -21.26 3.23
CA THR A 272 6.12 -20.03 3.74
C THR A 272 7.08 -18.87 3.85
N LYS A 273 8.37 -19.06 3.53
CA LYS A 273 9.40 -18.04 3.70
C LYS A 273 10.24 -17.91 2.44
N MET A 274 10.52 -16.68 2.03
CA MET A 274 11.36 -16.37 0.88
C MET A 274 12.24 -15.15 1.12
N ILE A 275 13.32 -15.06 0.36
CA ILE A 275 14.17 -13.88 0.27
C ILE A 275 13.87 -13.18 -1.04
N ILE A 276 13.74 -11.86 -0.98
CA ILE A 276 13.48 -10.99 -2.13
C ILE A 276 14.68 -10.07 -2.33
N VAL A 277 15.08 -9.89 -3.57
CA VAL A 277 16.18 -9.02 -3.97
C VAL A 277 15.70 -8.07 -5.06
N GLU A 278 15.85 -6.78 -4.88
CA GLU A 278 15.42 -5.77 -5.83
C GLU A 278 16.39 -4.60 -5.95
N SER A 279 16.41 -3.97 -7.12
CA SER A 279 17.27 -2.83 -7.45
C SER A 279 16.55 -1.52 -7.19
N ILE A 280 17.14 -0.64 -6.38
CA ILE A 280 16.58 0.65 -5.99
C ILE A 280 17.39 1.80 -6.58
N ARG A 281 16.70 2.76 -7.21
CA ARG A 281 17.30 4.00 -7.74
C ARG A 281 16.45 5.21 -7.33
N PRO A 282 17.06 6.41 -7.23
CA PRO A 282 16.34 7.66 -6.98
C PRO A 282 15.59 8.11 -8.23
N ALA A 283 14.55 7.37 -8.57
CA ALA A 283 13.68 7.59 -9.72
C ALA A 283 12.25 7.16 -9.37
N GLY A 284 11.29 7.54 -10.21
CA GLY A 284 9.90 7.17 -9.99
C GLY A 284 9.39 7.67 -8.65
N LEU A 285 8.66 6.84 -7.92
CA LEU A 285 8.14 7.18 -6.59
C LEU A 285 9.24 7.26 -5.52
N TYR A 286 10.46 6.82 -5.84
CA TYR A 286 11.65 7.01 -5.00
C TYR A 286 12.50 8.23 -5.41
N TYR A 287 11.98 9.17 -6.19
CA TYR A 287 12.74 10.31 -6.73
C TYR A 287 13.40 11.20 -5.67
N LYS A 288 12.89 11.19 -4.44
CA LYS A 288 13.43 11.99 -3.32
C LYS A 288 14.55 11.31 -2.54
N ILE A 289 14.83 10.02 -2.76
CA ILE A 289 15.91 9.37 -2.03
C ILE A 289 17.28 9.89 -2.49
N PRO A 290 18.22 10.11 -1.58
CA PRO A 290 19.57 10.54 -1.97
C PRO A 290 20.30 9.47 -2.78
N GLN A 291 21.14 9.88 -3.72
CA GLN A 291 21.97 8.97 -4.54
C GLN A 291 22.77 7.96 -3.69
N ARG A 292 23.26 8.36 -2.53
CA ARG A 292 24.01 7.46 -1.63
C ARG A 292 23.17 6.28 -1.13
N VAL A 293 21.87 6.34 -1.23
CA VAL A 293 20.93 5.31 -0.75
C VAL A 293 20.57 4.29 -1.84
N GLN A 294 20.81 4.62 -3.13
CA GLN A 294 20.59 3.66 -4.21
C GLN A 294 21.40 2.38 -4.01
N GLY A 295 20.92 1.25 -4.53
CA GLY A 295 21.60 -0.04 -4.47
C GLY A 295 20.60 -1.18 -4.46
N VAL A 296 21.05 -2.35 -4.01
CA VAL A 296 20.22 -3.53 -3.93
C VAL A 296 19.60 -3.66 -2.55
N LEU A 297 18.29 -3.75 -2.50
CA LEU A 297 17.56 -4.04 -1.28
C LEU A 297 17.33 -5.55 -1.19
N VAL A 298 17.59 -6.12 -0.02
CA VAL A 298 17.33 -7.53 0.29
C VAL A 298 16.43 -7.59 1.52
N TYR A 299 15.38 -8.39 1.45
CA TYR A 299 14.47 -8.59 2.57
C TYR A 299 13.86 -9.99 2.56
N GLU A 300 13.40 -10.41 3.72
CA GLU A 300 12.67 -11.66 3.92
C GLU A 300 11.17 -11.38 3.92
N VAL A 301 10.42 -12.32 3.37
CA VAL A 301 8.96 -12.40 3.50
C VAL A 301 8.64 -13.70 4.23
N ASP A 302 7.94 -13.62 5.35
CA ASP A 302 7.50 -14.77 6.16
C ASP A 302 5.98 -14.74 6.30
N LEU A 303 5.32 -15.66 5.60
CA LEU A 303 3.86 -15.75 5.58
C LEU A 303 3.25 -16.29 6.88
N MET A 304 4.08 -16.83 7.76
CA MET A 304 3.64 -17.36 9.07
C MET A 304 3.73 -16.31 10.19
N GLN A 305 4.37 -15.17 9.92
CA GLN A 305 4.39 -14.09 10.90
C GLN A 305 3.02 -13.40 10.89
N ASP A 306 2.33 -13.61 12.00
CA ASP A 306 1.05 -12.97 12.27
C ASP A 306 1.29 -11.75 13.16
N GLY A 307 0.76 -10.63 12.74
CA GLY A 307 0.91 -9.40 13.47
C GLY A 307 1.30 -8.23 12.58
N HIS A 308 0.82 -7.10 12.99
CA HIS A 308 0.98 -5.83 12.31
C HIS A 308 2.46 -5.50 12.08
N GLY A 309 2.86 -5.49 10.83
CA GLY A 309 4.19 -5.11 10.41
C GLY A 309 5.29 -6.15 10.53
N MET A 310 4.98 -7.41 10.86
CA MET A 310 5.99 -8.44 11.16
C MET A 310 6.33 -9.34 9.95
N GLY A 311 5.50 -9.37 8.92
CA GLY A 311 5.63 -10.31 7.79
C GLY A 311 6.80 -10.04 6.85
N MET A 312 7.40 -8.86 6.88
CA MET A 312 8.53 -8.48 6.03
C MET A 312 9.66 -7.87 6.88
N LYS A 313 10.91 -8.25 6.56
CA LYS A 313 12.09 -7.83 7.32
C LYS A 313 13.29 -7.57 6.41
N LEU A 314 13.94 -6.42 6.57
CA LEU A 314 15.19 -6.08 5.88
C LEU A 314 16.33 -7.03 6.26
N SER A 315 17.12 -7.44 5.27
CA SER A 315 18.40 -8.16 5.45
C SER A 315 19.54 -7.19 5.19
N LEU A 316 20.18 -6.74 6.25
CA LEU A 316 21.20 -5.70 6.17
C LEU A 316 22.54 -6.23 5.63
N PRO A 317 23.36 -5.37 5.00
CA PRO A 317 24.72 -5.72 4.65
C PRO A 317 25.51 -6.23 5.85
N ILE A 318 26.40 -7.20 5.63
CA ILE A 318 27.26 -7.74 6.68
C ILE A 318 28.06 -6.60 7.35
N GLY A 319 28.04 -6.56 8.67
CA GLY A 319 28.72 -5.53 9.45
C GLY A 319 27.96 -4.22 9.62
N ARG A 320 26.75 -4.10 9.06
CA ARG A 320 25.88 -2.96 9.31
C ARG A 320 24.77 -3.33 10.30
N SER A 321 24.40 -2.34 11.11
CA SER A 321 23.24 -2.43 12.00
C SER A 321 22.23 -1.35 11.63
N MET A 322 20.98 -1.56 11.97
CA MET A 322 19.98 -0.50 11.99
C MET A 322 20.44 0.57 12.96
N ASN A 323 20.65 1.78 12.48
CA ASN A 323 20.91 2.89 13.36
C ASN A 323 19.60 3.55 13.79
N SER A 324 19.63 4.28 14.90
CA SER A 324 18.47 5.00 15.45
C SER A 324 17.96 6.16 14.58
N ASN A 325 18.56 6.38 13.42
CA ASN A 325 18.09 7.39 12.49
C ASN A 325 16.84 6.86 11.78
N PRO A 326 15.70 7.55 11.81
CA PRO A 326 14.50 7.17 11.04
C PRO A 326 14.78 7.04 9.54
N PHE A 327 15.89 7.60 9.05
CA PHE A 327 16.37 7.41 7.69
C PHE A 327 17.43 6.31 7.54
N PHE A 328 17.26 5.18 8.22
CA PHE A 328 18.14 4.01 8.03
C PHE A 328 18.06 3.39 6.62
N MET A 329 17.30 4.01 5.71
CA MET A 329 17.32 3.71 4.29
C MET A 329 18.73 3.51 3.74
N ALA A 330 19.68 4.35 4.14
CA ALA A 330 21.08 4.26 3.72
C ALA A 330 21.81 3.02 4.24
N SER A 331 21.35 2.44 5.34
CA SER A 331 21.96 1.23 5.93
C SER A 331 21.45 -0.06 5.28
N ALA A 332 20.31 -0.03 4.62
CA ALA A 332 19.65 -1.23 4.11
C ALA A 332 20.17 -1.69 2.75
N THR A 333 20.50 -0.76 1.86
CA THR A 333 20.92 -1.13 0.49
C THR A 333 22.38 -1.58 0.42
N LEU A 334 22.61 -2.68 -0.27
CA LEU A 334 23.92 -3.20 -0.60
C LEU A 334 24.52 -2.44 -1.79
N LYS A 335 25.84 -2.24 -1.75
CA LYS A 335 26.66 -1.64 -2.81
C LYS A 335 27.56 -2.69 -3.45
N VAL A 336 28.21 -2.35 -4.55
CA VAL A 336 29.21 -3.22 -5.21
C VAL A 336 30.26 -3.67 -4.21
N GLY A 337 30.52 -4.99 -4.16
CA GLY A 337 31.45 -5.62 -3.22
C GLY A 337 30.85 -5.94 -1.84
N GLU A 338 29.64 -5.47 -1.55
CA GLU A 338 28.95 -5.82 -0.30
C GLU A 338 28.09 -7.08 -0.46
N SER A 339 27.77 -7.68 0.67
CA SER A 339 26.92 -8.89 0.72
C SER A 339 26.08 -8.90 2.00
N THR A 340 25.02 -9.69 1.95
CA THR A 340 24.22 -10.08 3.12
C THR A 340 24.08 -11.60 3.16
N ILE A 341 23.77 -12.12 4.36
CA ILE A 341 23.42 -13.53 4.56
C ILE A 341 22.04 -13.59 5.20
N SER A 342 21.14 -14.29 4.55
CA SER A 342 19.80 -14.52 5.03
C SER A 342 19.44 -16.00 4.85
N ASN A 343 19.01 -16.67 5.89
CA ASN A 343 18.59 -18.08 5.87
C ASN A 343 19.58 -19.04 5.18
N GLY A 344 20.90 -18.85 5.38
CA GLY A 344 21.95 -19.66 4.77
C GLY A 344 22.23 -19.37 3.29
N VAL A 345 21.64 -18.30 2.74
CA VAL A 345 21.88 -17.80 1.40
C VAL A 345 22.70 -16.51 1.48
N LYS A 346 23.81 -16.45 0.76
CA LYS A 346 24.61 -15.26 0.58
C LYS A 346 24.22 -14.55 -0.71
N ILE A 347 23.92 -13.27 -0.62
CA ILE A 347 23.65 -12.38 -1.75
C ILE A 347 24.74 -11.33 -1.80
N SER A 348 25.42 -11.21 -2.93
CA SER A 348 26.52 -10.26 -3.14
C SER A 348 26.26 -9.41 -4.38
N ILE A 349 26.69 -8.14 -4.35
CA ILE A 349 26.58 -7.25 -5.50
C ILE A 349 27.88 -7.25 -6.26
N ILE A 350 27.83 -7.67 -7.53
CA ILE A 350 28.97 -7.81 -8.42
C ILE A 350 29.19 -6.53 -9.24
N GLU A 351 28.10 -6.02 -9.84
CA GLU A 351 28.14 -4.81 -10.65
C GLU A 351 26.89 -3.96 -10.39
N SER A 352 27.01 -2.67 -10.60
CA SER A 352 25.90 -1.70 -10.44
C SER A 352 26.07 -0.54 -11.40
N GLY A 353 24.97 -0.13 -12.03
CA GLY A 353 24.96 0.99 -12.96
C GLY A 353 23.55 1.60 -13.08
N THR A 354 23.39 2.56 -13.99
CA THR A 354 22.08 3.14 -14.31
C THR A 354 21.12 2.09 -14.89
N TRP A 355 21.66 1.06 -15.51
CA TRP A 355 20.95 -0.07 -16.11
C TRP A 355 20.44 -1.11 -15.10
N GLY A 356 20.85 -1.02 -13.84
CA GLY A 356 20.47 -1.97 -12.79
C GLY A 356 21.68 -2.57 -12.05
N ASP A 357 21.51 -3.79 -11.56
CA ASP A 357 22.49 -4.47 -10.73
C ASP A 357 22.68 -5.93 -11.18
N VAL A 358 23.91 -6.43 -11.11
CA VAL A 358 24.24 -7.85 -11.19
C VAL A 358 24.50 -8.36 -9.79
N ILE A 359 23.72 -9.34 -9.39
CA ILE A 359 23.82 -9.98 -8.08
C ILE A 359 24.29 -11.42 -8.23
N LYS A 360 25.04 -11.90 -7.24
CA LYS A 360 25.43 -13.30 -7.08
C LYS A 360 24.63 -13.90 -5.92
N VAL A 361 24.00 -15.02 -6.17
CA VAL A 361 23.33 -15.84 -5.15
C VAL A 361 24.14 -17.12 -4.97
N GLU A 362 24.48 -17.45 -3.74
CA GLU A 362 25.24 -18.67 -3.41
C GLU A 362 24.90 -19.15 -1.99
N LYS A 363 25.26 -20.38 -1.68
CA LYS A 363 25.18 -20.88 -0.30
C LYS A 363 26.15 -20.11 0.59
N ALA A 364 25.72 -19.73 1.79
CA ALA A 364 26.55 -19.04 2.77
C ALA A 364 27.59 -19.95 3.41
#